data_9c9ae7f6f30dc071b75fffd10fa55edc
#
_entry.id   9c9ae7f6f30dc071b75fffd10fa55edc
#
_cell.length_a   1.000
_cell.length_b   1.000
_cell.length_c   1.000
_cell.angle_alpha   90.00
_cell.angle_beta   90.00
_cell.angle_gamma   90.00
#
_symmetry.space_group_name_H-M   'P 1'
#
loop_
_entity.id
_entity.type
_entity.pdbx_description
1 polymer ?
#
loop_
_entity_poly.entity_id
_entity_poly.type
_entity_poly.pdbx_seq_one_letter_code
_entity_poly.pdbx_strand_id
1 'polypeptide(L)'
;MAREHDGVLQQLRQSEAGNVFPLTAAAIFVLAGLVGGGVDASRAYLVENKLQNACDAGVLAGRKNVRGEGFNAEAVAAAKSYFNVNMTGISDIDIPAFVPTSSDNGNTIEAVVSTKVDTTLMRVFGIDNIPIKVSCTASMSMGNADVMMVLDTTGSMNRDINGNNTWDNSKRRITLLRDAMESFYDTVAKSADGTNARIRYGFVPYSSSVNVGRLLEPDWIVDRMNLQSRVPEYNTKTETIVVGYEPPRY
;
A
#
# COMPACT_ATOMS: atom_id res chain seq x y z
N MET A 1 -5.05 59.02 -69.10
CA MET A 1 -4.82 57.70 -68.45
C MET A 1 -5.26 57.59 -66.99
N ALA A 2 -5.75 58.63 -66.32
CA ALA A 2 -6.17 58.57 -64.91
C ALA A 2 -7.66 58.22 -64.62
N ARG A 3 -8.48 58.14 -65.68
CA ARG A 3 -9.95 57.91 -65.49
C ARG A 3 -10.38 56.44 -65.54
N GLU A 4 -9.52 55.50 -65.95
CA GLU A 4 -9.87 54.08 -66.03
C GLU A 4 -9.68 53.34 -64.69
N HIS A 5 -8.79 53.81 -63.84
CA HIS A 5 -8.54 53.13 -62.54
C HIS A 5 -9.67 53.41 -61.45
N ASP A 6 -10.35 54.54 -61.54
CA ASP A 6 -11.45 54.85 -60.62
C ASP A 6 -12.68 53.96 -60.88
N GLY A 7 -12.91 53.54 -62.13
CA GLY A 7 -14.01 52.64 -62.49
C GLY A 7 -13.84 51.22 -61.95
N VAL A 8 -12.63 50.71 -61.88
CA VAL A 8 -12.31 49.35 -61.41
C VAL A 8 -12.43 49.28 -59.86
N LEU A 9 -11.96 50.32 -59.17
CA LEU A 9 -12.10 50.42 -57.70
C LEU A 9 -13.56 50.59 -57.28
N GLN A 10 -14.37 51.31 -58.11
CA GLN A 10 -15.78 51.48 -57.87
C GLN A 10 -16.61 50.23 -58.11
N GLN A 11 -16.24 49.45 -59.15
CA GLN A 11 -16.81 48.08 -59.42
C GLN A 11 -16.47 47.10 -58.37
N LEU A 12 -15.24 47.07 -57.86
CA LEU A 12 -14.82 46.20 -56.77
C LEU A 12 -15.55 46.51 -55.49
N ARG A 13 -15.89 47.79 -55.24
CA ARG A 13 -16.60 48.23 -54.08
C ARG A 13 -18.12 47.96 -54.11
N GLN A 14 -18.69 47.77 -55.33
CA GLN A 14 -20.11 47.46 -55.56
C GLN A 14 -20.35 45.95 -55.86
N SER A 15 -19.32 45.17 -56.01
CA SER A 15 -19.42 43.73 -56.29
C SER A 15 -19.80 42.97 -55.00
N GLU A 16 -21.02 42.51 -54.90
CA GLU A 16 -21.47 41.61 -53.82
C GLU A 16 -20.74 40.26 -53.81
N ALA A 17 -20.14 39.85 -54.93
CA ALA A 17 -19.30 38.64 -55.01
C ALA A 17 -18.02 38.73 -54.18
N GLY A 18 -17.55 39.98 -53.85
CA GLY A 18 -16.40 40.20 -52.96
C GLY A 18 -16.68 39.96 -51.49
N ASN A 19 -17.95 39.87 -51.10
CA ASN A 19 -18.34 39.76 -49.70
C ASN A 19 -18.15 38.35 -49.12
N VAL A 20 -18.00 37.31 -49.93
CA VAL A 20 -17.76 35.94 -49.49
C VAL A 20 -16.33 35.75 -48.97
N PHE A 21 -15.33 36.45 -49.54
CA PHE A 21 -13.95 36.34 -49.10
C PHE A 21 -13.67 36.78 -47.66
N PRO A 22 -14.09 37.95 -47.20
CA PRO A 22 -13.91 38.33 -45.80
C PRO A 22 -14.69 37.43 -44.83
N LEU A 23 -15.85 36.91 -45.22
CA LEU A 23 -16.68 36.02 -44.40
C LEU A 23 -16.05 34.63 -44.25
N THR A 24 -15.49 34.09 -45.34
CA THR A 24 -14.69 32.81 -45.32
C THR A 24 -13.40 32.99 -44.54
N ALA A 25 -12.69 34.12 -44.67
CA ALA A 25 -11.49 34.39 -43.89
C ALA A 25 -11.80 34.45 -42.38
N ALA A 26 -12.89 35.11 -41.98
CA ALA A 26 -13.33 35.15 -40.61
C ALA A 26 -13.73 33.75 -40.06
N ALA A 27 -14.44 32.98 -40.88
CA ALA A 27 -14.81 31.62 -40.51
C ALA A 27 -13.60 30.69 -40.31
N ILE A 28 -12.61 30.76 -41.22
CA ILE A 28 -11.36 29.99 -41.11
C ILE A 28 -10.57 30.41 -39.87
N PHE A 29 -10.53 31.70 -39.54
CA PHE A 29 -9.87 32.18 -38.31
C PHE A 29 -10.50 31.61 -37.03
N VAL A 30 -11.84 31.61 -36.95
CA VAL A 30 -12.57 31.04 -35.83
C VAL A 30 -12.34 29.51 -35.75
N LEU A 31 -12.44 28.80 -36.87
CA LEU A 31 -12.18 27.37 -36.94
C LEU A 31 -10.74 27.01 -36.53
N ALA A 32 -9.77 27.80 -36.98
CA ALA A 32 -8.36 27.62 -36.59
C ALA A 32 -8.17 27.82 -35.08
N GLY A 33 -8.88 28.77 -34.45
CA GLY A 33 -8.88 28.97 -33.02
C GLY A 33 -9.48 27.80 -32.27
N LEU A 34 -10.61 27.26 -32.70
CA LEU A 34 -11.25 26.11 -32.09
C LEU A 34 -10.41 24.83 -32.19
N VAL A 35 -9.88 24.53 -33.39
CA VAL A 35 -9.00 23.36 -33.59
C VAL A 35 -7.70 23.52 -32.81
N GLY A 36 -7.09 24.71 -32.89
CA GLY A 36 -5.85 25.00 -32.19
C GLY A 36 -6.00 24.89 -30.65
N GLY A 37 -7.10 25.46 -30.13
CA GLY A 37 -7.44 25.32 -28.69
C GLY A 37 -7.63 23.85 -28.27
N GLY A 38 -8.30 23.06 -29.11
CA GLY A 38 -8.48 21.63 -28.84
C GLY A 38 -7.16 20.84 -28.80
N VAL A 39 -6.24 21.15 -29.73
CA VAL A 39 -4.92 20.49 -29.77
C VAL A 39 -4.07 20.88 -28.55
N ASP A 40 -3.94 22.17 -28.27
CA ASP A 40 -3.13 22.65 -27.13
C ASP A 40 -3.72 22.20 -25.78
N ALA A 41 -5.06 22.19 -25.63
CA ALA A 41 -5.73 21.67 -24.46
C ALA A 41 -5.50 20.15 -24.27
N SER A 42 -5.53 19.38 -25.36
CA SER A 42 -5.23 17.93 -25.32
C SER A 42 -3.80 17.65 -24.84
N ARG A 43 -2.82 18.43 -25.33
CA ARG A 43 -1.43 18.32 -24.88
C ARG A 43 -1.29 18.68 -23.40
N ALA A 44 -1.93 19.77 -22.97
CA ALA A 44 -1.93 20.17 -21.57
C ALA A 44 -2.51 19.07 -20.67
N TYR A 45 -3.62 18.47 -21.08
CA TYR A 45 -4.26 17.37 -20.36
C TYR A 45 -3.36 16.12 -20.24
N LEU A 46 -2.64 15.76 -21.31
CA LEU A 46 -1.68 14.65 -21.28
C LEU A 46 -0.55 14.91 -20.27
N VAL A 47 -0.02 16.14 -20.26
CA VAL A 47 1.03 16.56 -19.32
C VAL A 47 0.50 16.56 -17.89
N GLU A 48 -0.71 17.06 -17.67
CA GLU A 48 -1.37 17.05 -16.34
C GLU A 48 -1.51 15.64 -15.78
N ASN A 49 -2.04 14.71 -16.59
CA ASN A 49 -2.17 13.31 -16.18
C ASN A 49 -0.81 12.69 -15.86
N LYS A 50 0.21 12.97 -16.67
CA LYS A 50 1.53 12.41 -16.41
C LYS A 50 2.17 13.02 -15.16
N LEU A 51 1.99 14.33 -14.95
CA LEU A 51 2.45 15.03 -13.77
C LEU A 51 1.75 14.50 -12.50
N GLN A 52 0.43 14.25 -12.58
CA GLN A 52 -0.33 13.66 -11.49
C GLN A 52 0.18 12.26 -11.14
N ASN A 53 0.35 11.39 -12.15
CA ASN A 53 0.88 10.04 -11.97
C ASN A 53 2.29 10.05 -11.35
N ALA A 54 3.15 10.96 -11.79
CA ALA A 54 4.50 11.11 -11.23
C ALA A 54 4.46 11.62 -9.78
N CYS A 55 3.58 12.58 -9.48
CA CYS A 55 3.36 13.09 -8.13
C CYS A 55 2.89 11.99 -7.19
N ASP A 56 1.87 11.22 -7.59
CA ASP A 56 1.33 10.11 -6.81
C ASP A 56 2.38 9.02 -6.57
N ALA A 57 3.13 8.64 -7.61
CA ALA A 57 4.23 7.68 -7.50
C ALA A 57 5.32 8.18 -6.52
N GLY A 58 5.62 9.47 -6.55
CA GLY A 58 6.60 10.10 -5.66
C GLY A 58 6.17 10.04 -4.20
N VAL A 59 4.95 10.51 -3.86
CA VAL A 59 4.47 10.49 -2.47
C VAL A 59 4.28 9.08 -1.95
N LEU A 60 3.82 8.12 -2.79
CA LEU A 60 3.72 6.71 -2.42
C LEU A 60 5.08 6.08 -2.12
N ALA A 61 6.10 6.37 -2.95
CA ALA A 61 7.46 5.89 -2.72
C ALA A 61 8.06 6.48 -1.45
N GLY A 62 7.85 7.78 -1.21
CA GLY A 62 8.23 8.43 0.03
C GLY A 62 7.58 7.76 1.23
N ARG A 63 6.26 7.57 1.20
CA ARG A 63 5.53 6.94 2.32
C ARG A 63 5.97 5.50 2.58
N LYS A 64 6.22 4.72 1.53
CA LYS A 64 6.73 3.35 1.67
C LYS A 64 8.09 3.28 2.35
N ASN A 65 8.92 4.32 2.20
CA ASN A 65 10.26 4.40 2.80
C ASN A 65 10.28 5.06 4.18
N VAL A 66 9.16 5.56 4.68
CA VAL A 66 9.04 6.00 6.07
C VAL A 66 9.12 4.78 6.98
N ARG A 67 10.09 4.80 7.87
CA ARG A 67 10.31 3.80 8.93
C ARG A 67 10.30 4.50 10.27
N GLY A 68 10.69 3.83 11.35
CA GLY A 68 10.68 4.35 12.72
C GLY A 68 11.33 5.71 12.95
N GLU A 69 12.16 6.17 12.02
CA GLU A 69 12.78 7.51 12.06
C GLU A 69 11.92 8.63 11.42
N GLY A 70 10.70 8.30 10.99
CA GLY A 70 9.79 9.27 10.39
C GLY A 70 10.17 9.65 8.94
N PHE A 71 9.70 10.82 8.50
CA PHE A 71 9.96 11.34 7.16
C PHE A 71 11.37 11.93 7.05
N ASN A 72 12.34 11.06 6.86
CA ASN A 72 13.77 11.35 6.82
C ASN A 72 14.29 11.60 5.39
N ALA A 73 15.60 11.85 5.27
CA ALA A 73 16.26 12.13 4.00
C ALA A 73 16.15 10.96 2.99
N GLU A 74 16.12 9.71 3.45
CA GLU A 74 16.00 8.53 2.58
C GLU A 74 14.58 8.47 1.96
N ALA A 75 13.55 8.73 2.75
CA ALA A 75 12.17 8.79 2.27
C ALA A 75 11.99 9.93 1.26
N VAL A 76 12.58 11.10 1.50
CA VAL A 76 12.58 12.23 0.55
C VAL A 76 13.32 11.87 -0.74
N ALA A 77 14.48 11.21 -0.64
CA ALA A 77 15.25 10.78 -1.82
C ALA A 77 14.48 9.77 -2.66
N ALA A 78 13.85 8.77 -2.03
CA ALA A 78 12.99 7.82 -2.70
C ALA A 78 11.81 8.50 -3.41
N ALA A 79 11.13 9.42 -2.73
CA ALA A 79 10.04 10.19 -3.30
C ALA A 79 10.47 10.95 -4.57
N LYS A 80 11.58 11.68 -4.50
CA LYS A 80 12.13 12.43 -5.65
C LYS A 80 12.57 11.52 -6.78
N SER A 81 13.19 10.39 -6.48
CA SER A 81 13.65 9.43 -7.49
C SER A 81 12.47 8.88 -8.29
N TYR A 82 11.40 8.45 -7.62
CA TYR A 82 10.22 7.92 -8.29
C TYR A 82 9.47 8.98 -9.09
N PHE A 83 9.36 10.21 -8.58
CA PHE A 83 8.81 11.32 -9.33
C PHE A 83 9.59 11.54 -10.64
N ASN A 84 10.92 11.69 -10.55
CA ASN A 84 11.77 11.97 -11.69
C ASN A 84 11.71 10.86 -12.75
N VAL A 85 11.74 9.60 -12.34
CA VAL A 85 11.61 8.45 -13.25
C VAL A 85 10.29 8.50 -14.01
N ASN A 86 9.18 8.82 -13.34
CA ASN A 86 7.87 8.91 -13.98
C ASN A 86 7.70 10.15 -14.86
N MET A 87 8.53 11.17 -14.66
CA MET A 87 8.58 12.36 -15.52
C MET A 87 9.45 12.19 -16.78
N THR A 88 10.19 11.09 -16.91
CA THR A 88 11.00 10.83 -18.11
C THR A 88 10.14 10.71 -19.36
N GLY A 89 10.68 11.17 -20.51
CA GLY A 89 10.01 11.08 -21.81
C GLY A 89 8.95 12.16 -22.08
N ILE A 90 8.93 13.23 -21.32
CA ILE A 90 8.24 14.48 -21.67
C ILE A 90 9.30 15.41 -22.27
N SER A 91 9.06 15.89 -23.47
CA SER A 91 9.99 16.77 -24.19
C SER A 91 9.61 18.26 -24.14
N ASP A 92 8.37 18.57 -23.78
CA ASP A 92 7.78 19.89 -24.03
C ASP A 92 7.62 20.74 -22.77
N ILE A 93 8.17 20.30 -21.64
CA ILE A 93 8.14 21.05 -20.37
C ILE A 93 9.45 20.90 -19.62
N ASP A 94 9.80 21.89 -18.84
CA ASP A 94 10.82 21.75 -17.81
C ASP A 94 10.28 20.88 -16.67
N ILE A 95 11.06 19.89 -16.27
CA ILE A 95 10.68 19.01 -15.13
C ILE A 95 10.59 19.88 -13.87
N PRO A 96 9.41 20.03 -13.27
CA PRO A 96 9.23 20.90 -12.11
C PRO A 96 9.89 20.32 -10.86
N ALA A 97 10.23 21.19 -9.92
CA ALA A 97 10.73 20.78 -8.64
C ALA A 97 9.66 20.02 -7.86
N PHE A 98 10.01 18.82 -7.38
CA PHE A 98 9.17 18.01 -6.52
C PHE A 98 9.65 18.11 -5.08
N VAL A 99 8.81 18.68 -4.22
CA VAL A 99 9.12 18.91 -2.79
C VAL A 99 8.05 18.23 -1.96
N PRO A 100 8.25 16.94 -1.61
CA PRO A 100 7.34 16.24 -0.72
C PRO A 100 7.52 16.73 0.72
N THR A 101 6.42 16.87 1.45
CA THR A 101 6.36 17.33 2.83
C THR A 101 5.49 16.41 3.68
N SER A 102 5.73 16.43 5.00
CA SER A 102 4.90 15.73 5.97
C SER A 102 4.80 16.55 7.25
N SER A 103 3.60 16.69 7.78
CA SER A 103 3.32 17.39 9.04
C SER A 103 3.13 16.45 10.23
N ASP A 104 3.05 15.13 9.98
CA ASP A 104 2.68 14.10 10.94
C ASP A 104 3.72 12.97 11.05
N ASN A 105 4.99 13.35 10.92
CA ASN A 105 6.14 12.45 11.00
C ASN A 105 6.12 11.31 9.96
N GLY A 106 5.54 11.58 8.80
CA GLY A 106 5.53 10.65 7.68
C GLY A 106 4.29 9.76 7.57
N ASN A 107 3.30 9.88 8.46
CA ASN A 107 2.04 9.15 8.30
C ASN A 107 1.31 9.58 7.03
N THR A 108 1.37 10.86 6.73
CA THR A 108 0.88 11.45 5.49
C THR A 108 2.01 12.21 4.81
N ILE A 109 2.21 11.95 3.52
CA ILE A 109 3.14 12.70 2.68
C ILE A 109 2.33 13.37 1.59
N GLU A 110 2.56 14.64 1.40
CA GLU A 110 1.87 15.45 0.42
C GLU A 110 2.85 16.31 -0.39
N ALA A 111 2.46 16.60 -1.61
CA ALA A 111 3.21 17.51 -2.47
C ALA A 111 2.25 18.28 -3.39
N VAL A 112 2.68 19.46 -3.77
CA VAL A 112 2.05 20.27 -4.81
C VAL A 112 3.09 20.57 -5.86
N VAL A 113 2.74 20.27 -7.11
CA VAL A 113 3.64 20.46 -8.25
C VAL A 113 2.98 21.34 -9.29
N SER A 114 3.72 22.32 -9.80
CA SER A 114 3.22 23.24 -10.82
C SER A 114 4.20 23.31 -11.98
N THR A 115 3.67 23.34 -13.19
CA THR A 115 4.43 23.55 -14.42
C THR A 115 3.59 24.36 -15.41
N LYS A 116 4.16 24.62 -16.59
CA LYS A 116 3.48 25.28 -17.70
C LYS A 116 3.71 24.47 -18.98
N VAL A 117 2.70 24.39 -19.80
CA VAL A 117 2.80 23.81 -21.15
C VAL A 117 2.71 24.93 -22.16
N ASP A 118 3.73 25.08 -22.99
CA ASP A 118 3.74 26.07 -24.06
C ASP A 118 2.71 25.68 -25.13
N THR A 119 1.91 26.66 -25.53
CA THR A 119 0.93 26.48 -26.59
C THR A 119 1.60 26.57 -27.95
N THR A 120 1.09 25.82 -28.91
CA THR A 120 1.60 25.84 -30.30
C THR A 120 0.71 26.70 -31.20
N LEU A 121 -0.57 26.44 -31.16
CA LEU A 121 -1.54 27.10 -32.04
C LEU A 121 -2.20 28.28 -31.37
N MET A 122 -2.50 28.20 -30.07
CA MET A 122 -3.13 29.28 -29.31
C MET A 122 -2.22 30.50 -29.09
N ARG A 123 -0.91 30.32 -29.30
CA ARG A 123 0.06 31.46 -29.30
C ARG A 123 -0.28 32.53 -30.31
N VAL A 124 -0.86 32.15 -31.48
CA VAL A 124 -1.33 33.11 -32.51
C VAL A 124 -2.44 34.01 -31.97
N PHE A 125 -3.18 33.53 -30.98
CA PHE A 125 -4.27 34.26 -30.28
C PHE A 125 -3.82 34.95 -29.00
N GLY A 126 -2.49 34.97 -28.71
CA GLY A 126 -1.91 35.64 -27.56
C GLY A 126 -1.92 34.80 -26.29
N ILE A 127 -2.20 33.49 -26.37
CA ILE A 127 -2.13 32.56 -25.23
C ILE A 127 -0.83 31.77 -25.37
N ASP A 128 0.22 32.17 -24.63
CA ASP A 128 1.56 31.59 -24.78
C ASP A 128 1.73 30.26 -24.01
N ASN A 129 1.08 30.06 -22.89
CA ASN A 129 1.18 28.86 -22.09
C ASN A 129 -0.09 28.56 -21.31
N ILE A 130 -0.25 27.30 -20.94
CA ILE A 130 -1.32 26.78 -20.06
C ILE A 130 -0.68 26.36 -18.75
N PRO A 131 -1.01 27.00 -17.62
CA PRO A 131 -0.50 26.61 -16.31
C PRO A 131 -1.17 25.30 -15.83
N ILE A 132 -0.37 24.38 -15.31
CA ILE A 132 -0.82 23.13 -14.73
C ILE A 132 -0.40 23.08 -13.28
N LYS A 133 -1.30 22.64 -12.38
CA LYS A 133 -1.03 22.44 -10.99
C LYS A 133 -1.71 21.14 -10.52
N VAL A 134 -0.91 20.23 -9.96
CA VAL A 134 -1.39 18.99 -9.37
C VAL A 134 -1.06 18.93 -7.90
N SER A 135 -1.87 18.20 -7.15
CA SER A 135 -1.62 17.89 -5.75
C SER A 135 -1.73 16.37 -5.56
N CYS A 136 -0.85 15.82 -4.75
CA CYS A 136 -0.85 14.40 -4.44
C CYS A 136 -0.63 14.18 -2.95
N THR A 137 -1.25 13.13 -2.43
CA THR A 137 -1.18 12.77 -1.02
C THR A 137 -1.12 11.25 -0.89
N ALA A 138 -0.20 10.75 -0.10
CA ALA A 138 -0.14 9.35 0.28
C ALA A 138 -0.18 9.22 1.79
N SER A 139 -1.11 8.46 2.30
CA SER A 139 -1.19 8.11 3.71
C SER A 139 -1.20 6.59 3.86
N MET A 140 -0.58 6.11 4.91
CA MET A 140 -0.65 4.72 5.32
C MET A 140 -1.07 4.72 6.78
N SER A 141 -2.26 4.27 7.05
CA SER A 141 -2.73 3.98 8.39
C SER A 141 -2.92 2.48 8.53
N MET A 142 -2.27 1.90 9.51
CA MET A 142 -2.63 0.57 9.98
C MET A 142 -3.74 0.75 11.02
N GLY A 143 -4.84 0.05 10.85
CA GLY A 143 -5.92 0.06 11.84
C GLY A 143 -5.51 -0.68 13.10
N ASN A 144 -6.19 -0.39 14.22
CA ASN A 144 -6.05 -1.19 15.43
C ASN A 144 -6.46 -2.63 15.14
N ALA A 145 -5.68 -3.59 15.62
CA ALA A 145 -5.94 -5.01 15.41
C ALA A 145 -5.76 -5.82 16.69
N ASP A 146 -6.66 -6.79 16.89
CA ASP A 146 -6.55 -7.82 17.92
C ASP A 146 -6.17 -9.13 17.24
N VAL A 147 -5.00 -9.64 17.57
CA VAL A 147 -4.47 -10.87 17.03
C VAL A 147 -4.61 -11.97 18.07
N MET A 148 -5.51 -12.93 17.82
CA MET A 148 -5.69 -14.09 18.68
C MET A 148 -4.97 -15.30 18.09
N MET A 149 -4.01 -15.85 18.82
CA MET A 149 -3.24 -17.02 18.44
C MET A 149 -3.76 -18.23 19.19
N VAL A 150 -4.34 -19.18 18.47
CA VAL A 150 -4.79 -20.47 19.02
C VAL A 150 -3.67 -21.48 18.78
N LEU A 151 -3.05 -21.94 19.87
CA LEU A 151 -1.78 -22.64 19.86
C LEU A 151 -1.96 -24.09 20.28
N ASP A 152 -1.63 -25.01 19.39
CA ASP A 152 -1.57 -26.41 19.68
C ASP A 152 -0.35 -26.72 20.58
N THR A 153 -0.63 -27.22 21.79
CA THR A 153 0.39 -27.69 22.76
C THR A 153 0.24 -29.16 23.08
N THR A 154 -0.43 -29.94 22.20
CA THR A 154 -0.58 -31.39 22.37
C THR A 154 0.77 -32.09 22.33
N GLY A 155 0.81 -33.33 22.89
CA GLY A 155 2.03 -34.12 22.93
C GLY A 155 2.66 -34.40 21.55
N SER A 156 1.88 -34.35 20.46
CA SER A 156 2.37 -34.48 19.09
C SER A 156 3.27 -33.33 18.65
N MET A 157 3.21 -32.18 19.32
CA MET A 157 4.08 -31.03 19.07
C MET A 157 5.53 -31.26 19.50
N ASN A 158 5.82 -32.32 20.27
CA ASN A 158 7.18 -32.76 20.57
C ASN A 158 7.84 -33.59 19.46
N ARG A 159 7.09 -33.90 18.41
CA ARG A 159 7.59 -34.65 17.25
C ARG A 159 8.15 -33.69 16.20
N ASP A 160 8.96 -34.26 15.27
CA ASP A 160 9.41 -33.51 14.10
C ASP A 160 8.26 -33.24 13.11
N ILE A 161 8.54 -32.50 12.05
CA ILE A 161 7.55 -32.14 11.04
C ILE A 161 6.95 -33.36 10.32
N ASN A 162 7.71 -34.45 10.24
CA ASN A 162 7.29 -35.72 9.61
C ASN A 162 6.51 -36.62 10.58
N GLY A 163 6.37 -36.24 11.84
CA GLY A 163 5.65 -37.00 12.85
C GLY A 163 6.51 -38.01 13.62
N ASN A 164 7.83 -38.03 13.40
CA ASN A 164 8.75 -38.92 14.10
C ASN A 164 9.16 -38.35 15.45
N ASN A 165 9.50 -39.22 16.38
CA ASN A 165 10.13 -38.81 17.62
C ASN A 165 11.53 -38.25 17.35
N THR A 166 11.84 -37.12 17.94
CA THR A 166 13.14 -36.46 17.79
C THR A 166 13.72 -36.04 19.14
N TRP A 167 15.01 -36.26 19.32
CA TRP A 167 15.79 -35.77 20.45
C TRP A 167 16.32 -34.36 20.20
N ASP A 168 16.30 -33.93 18.94
CA ASP A 168 16.70 -32.57 18.50
C ASP A 168 15.58 -31.59 18.79
N ASN A 169 15.76 -30.76 19.79
CA ASN A 169 14.76 -29.76 20.19
C ASN A 169 14.46 -28.76 19.07
N SER A 170 15.45 -28.45 18.20
CA SER A 170 15.25 -27.48 17.11
C SER A 170 14.30 -27.98 16.01
N LYS A 171 14.15 -29.29 15.89
CA LYS A 171 13.26 -29.91 14.91
C LYS A 171 11.86 -30.18 15.42
N ARG A 172 11.59 -29.92 16.68
CA ARG A 172 10.26 -30.12 17.26
C ARG A 172 9.28 -29.09 16.74
N ARG A 173 8.06 -29.51 16.43
CA ARG A 173 6.98 -28.63 15.97
C ARG A 173 6.73 -27.47 16.95
N ILE A 174 6.82 -27.73 18.26
CA ILE A 174 6.63 -26.69 19.28
C ILE A 174 7.71 -25.61 19.21
N THR A 175 8.95 -25.96 18.84
CA THR A 175 10.03 -24.98 18.66
C THR A 175 9.78 -24.17 17.38
N LEU A 176 9.45 -24.85 16.29
CA LEU A 176 9.11 -24.19 15.01
C LEU A 176 7.90 -23.25 15.15
N LEU A 177 6.92 -23.64 15.99
CA LEU A 177 5.78 -22.77 16.29
C LEU A 177 6.23 -21.50 17.02
N ARG A 178 7.13 -21.59 18.00
CA ARG A 178 7.67 -20.41 18.69
C ARG A 178 8.43 -19.47 17.75
N ASP A 179 9.28 -20.05 16.90
CA ASP A 179 10.05 -19.28 15.91
C ASP A 179 9.12 -18.58 14.91
N ALA A 180 8.05 -19.27 14.49
CA ALA A 180 7.04 -18.69 13.61
C ALA A 180 6.27 -17.53 14.28
N MET A 181 5.93 -17.68 15.58
CA MET A 181 5.25 -16.63 16.34
C MET A 181 6.15 -15.40 16.53
N GLU A 182 7.42 -15.59 16.82
CA GLU A 182 8.39 -14.51 16.95
C GLU A 182 8.56 -13.77 15.62
N SER A 183 8.73 -14.50 14.52
CA SER A 183 8.81 -13.93 13.16
C SER A 183 7.54 -13.17 12.78
N PHE A 184 6.38 -13.70 13.14
CA PHE A 184 5.10 -13.04 12.91
C PHE A 184 4.99 -11.74 13.72
N TYR A 185 5.34 -11.78 15.02
CA TYR A 185 5.35 -10.59 15.88
C TYR A 185 6.26 -9.52 15.31
N ASP A 186 7.49 -9.86 14.94
CA ASP A 186 8.46 -8.94 14.35
C ASP A 186 7.96 -8.30 13.06
N THR A 187 7.30 -9.10 12.21
CA THR A 187 6.74 -8.60 10.94
C THR A 187 5.62 -7.60 11.19
N VAL A 188 4.71 -7.92 12.10
CA VAL A 188 3.58 -7.05 12.44
C VAL A 188 4.07 -5.80 13.18
N ALA A 189 5.00 -5.94 14.13
CA ALA A 189 5.59 -4.82 14.84
C ALA A 189 6.29 -3.83 13.89
N LYS A 190 7.10 -4.35 12.95
CA LYS A 190 7.74 -3.52 11.92
C LYS A 190 6.75 -2.84 10.99
N SER A 191 5.61 -3.48 10.71
CA SER A 191 4.56 -2.91 9.86
C SER A 191 3.74 -1.83 10.60
N ALA A 192 3.63 -1.93 11.91
CA ALA A 192 2.95 -0.96 12.77
C ALA A 192 3.86 0.23 13.14
N ASP A 193 5.18 0.08 12.98
CA ASP A 193 6.14 1.10 13.32
C ASP A 193 5.92 2.38 12.48
N GLY A 194 5.99 3.53 13.14
CA GLY A 194 5.67 4.83 12.52
C GLY A 194 4.18 5.07 12.24
N THR A 195 3.28 4.19 12.74
CA THR A 195 1.83 4.37 12.68
C THR A 195 1.24 4.56 14.07
N ASN A 196 0.00 5.07 14.16
CA ASN A 196 -0.74 5.14 15.41
C ASN A 196 -1.50 3.83 15.72
N ALA A 197 -1.18 2.74 15.04
CA ALA A 197 -1.86 1.46 15.20
C ALA A 197 -1.57 0.83 16.55
N ARG A 198 -2.62 0.38 17.22
CA ARG A 198 -2.54 -0.39 18.45
C ARG A 198 -2.80 -1.86 18.12
N ILE A 199 -1.76 -2.70 18.27
CA ILE A 199 -1.87 -4.13 18.07
C ILE A 199 -1.90 -4.80 19.46
N ARG A 200 -2.93 -5.63 19.68
CA ARG A 200 -3.05 -6.44 20.89
C ARG A 200 -2.92 -7.90 20.51
N TYR A 201 -2.22 -8.67 21.34
CA TYR A 201 -2.02 -10.09 21.14
C TYR A 201 -2.70 -10.87 22.26
N GLY A 202 -3.43 -11.89 21.89
CA GLY A 202 -4.00 -12.87 22.81
C GLY A 202 -3.50 -14.27 22.46
N PHE A 203 -3.31 -15.12 23.47
CA PHE A 203 -2.80 -16.47 23.29
C PHE A 203 -3.76 -17.46 23.95
N VAL A 204 -4.19 -18.46 23.19
CA VAL A 204 -5.06 -19.55 23.66
C VAL A 204 -4.34 -20.87 23.42
N PRO A 205 -3.47 -21.31 24.34
CA PRO A 205 -2.87 -22.63 24.24
C PRO A 205 -3.92 -23.70 24.55
N TYR A 206 -3.94 -24.76 23.78
CA TYR A 206 -4.82 -25.91 24.00
C TYR A 206 -4.07 -27.24 23.90
N SER A 207 -4.58 -28.24 24.61
CA SER A 207 -4.17 -29.64 24.49
C SER A 207 -5.42 -30.49 24.26
N SER A 208 -5.78 -31.39 25.17
CA SER A 208 -7.06 -32.10 25.16
C SER A 208 -8.22 -31.25 25.68
N SER A 209 -7.90 -30.11 26.29
CA SER A 209 -8.85 -29.15 26.86
C SER A 209 -8.26 -27.75 26.76
N VAL A 210 -9.13 -26.75 26.84
CA VAL A 210 -8.77 -25.32 26.91
C VAL A 210 -9.05 -24.82 28.33
N ASN A 211 -8.08 -24.17 28.95
CA ASN A 211 -8.30 -23.50 30.21
C ASN A 211 -8.99 -22.15 29.97
N VAL A 212 -10.30 -22.15 30.04
CA VAL A 212 -11.10 -20.93 29.96
C VAL A 212 -11.32 -20.29 31.35
N GLY A 213 -11.01 -21.02 32.42
CA GLY A 213 -10.96 -20.62 33.81
C GLY A 213 -11.86 -19.48 34.24
N ARG A 214 -11.27 -18.28 34.35
CA ARG A 214 -11.94 -17.06 34.79
C ARG A 214 -12.57 -16.24 33.66
N LEU A 215 -12.64 -16.75 32.46
CA LEU A 215 -13.23 -16.06 31.31
C LEU A 215 -14.71 -16.31 31.15
N LEU A 216 -15.24 -17.36 31.83
CA LEU A 216 -16.65 -17.70 31.84
C LEU A 216 -17.31 -17.20 33.13
N GLU A 217 -18.52 -16.67 32.99
CA GLU A 217 -19.34 -16.34 34.15
C GLU A 217 -19.68 -17.63 34.92
N PRO A 218 -19.69 -17.62 36.26
CA PRO A 218 -19.97 -18.81 37.07
C PRO A 218 -21.28 -19.50 36.71
N ASP A 219 -22.31 -18.74 36.35
CA ASP A 219 -23.64 -19.22 35.97
C ASP A 219 -23.67 -19.97 34.63
N TRP A 220 -22.60 -19.86 33.82
CA TRP A 220 -22.47 -20.56 32.53
C TRP A 220 -21.81 -21.92 32.69
N ILE A 221 -21.33 -22.25 33.88
CA ILE A 221 -20.54 -23.45 34.14
C ILE A 221 -21.32 -24.29 35.14
N VAL A 222 -21.38 -25.60 34.94
CA VAL A 222 -21.95 -26.52 35.91
C VAL A 222 -21.04 -26.67 37.13
N ASP A 223 -21.60 -26.61 38.33
CA ASP A 223 -20.84 -26.73 39.59
C ASP A 223 -20.16 -28.09 39.73
N ARG A 224 -20.75 -29.13 39.17
CA ARG A 224 -20.25 -30.50 39.22
C ARG A 224 -20.49 -31.24 37.91
N MET A 225 -19.50 -31.96 37.46
CA MET A 225 -19.57 -32.81 36.28
C MET A 225 -18.95 -34.17 36.59
N ASN A 226 -19.67 -35.24 36.26
CA ASN A 226 -19.09 -36.58 36.30
C ASN A 226 -18.23 -36.81 35.08
N LEU A 227 -16.92 -36.91 35.29
CA LEU A 227 -15.98 -37.23 34.23
C LEU A 227 -15.67 -38.73 34.25
N GLN A 228 -15.68 -39.36 33.10
CA GLN A 228 -15.12 -40.71 32.98
C GLN A 228 -13.60 -40.61 33.23
N SER A 229 -13.17 -41.26 34.29
CA SER A 229 -11.78 -41.38 34.68
C SER A 229 -11.34 -42.84 34.62
N ARG A 230 -10.11 -43.07 34.23
CA ARG A 230 -9.51 -44.41 34.41
C ARG A 230 -9.05 -44.54 35.86
N VAL A 231 -9.68 -45.41 36.58
CA VAL A 231 -9.20 -45.82 37.92
C VAL A 231 -8.23 -47.00 37.67
N PRO A 232 -6.99 -46.92 38.19
CA PRO A 232 -6.07 -48.07 38.07
C PRO A 232 -6.62 -49.21 38.91
N GLU A 233 -6.94 -50.35 38.28
CA GLU A 233 -7.20 -51.60 38.98
C GLU A 233 -5.86 -52.27 39.25
N TYR A 234 -5.53 -52.45 40.53
CA TYR A 234 -4.34 -53.20 40.94
C TYR A 234 -4.71 -54.65 41.12
N ASN A 235 -4.31 -55.50 40.20
CA ASN A 235 -4.35 -56.94 40.40
C ASN A 235 -3.12 -57.37 41.21
N THR A 236 -3.32 -57.78 42.46
CA THR A 236 -2.26 -58.39 43.26
C THR A 236 -1.98 -59.79 42.76
N LYS A 237 -0.84 -59.95 42.14
CA LYS A 237 -0.33 -61.29 41.79
C LYS A 237 0.62 -61.74 42.92
N THR A 238 0.23 -62.78 43.63
CA THR A 238 1.12 -63.39 44.62
C THR A 238 2.11 -64.26 43.91
N GLU A 239 3.38 -63.84 43.88
CA GLU A 239 4.48 -64.68 43.43
C GLU A 239 5.18 -65.23 44.65
N THR A 240 5.29 -66.57 44.70
CA THR A 240 6.10 -67.24 45.72
C THR A 240 7.57 -67.14 45.29
N ILE A 241 8.30 -66.28 46.00
CA ILE A 241 9.75 -66.18 45.84
C ILE A 241 10.42 -67.14 46.77
N VAL A 242 11.18 -68.07 46.28
CA VAL A 242 12.05 -68.93 47.07
C VAL A 242 13.24 -68.10 47.52
N VAL A 243 13.22 -67.67 48.82
CA VAL A 243 14.22 -66.75 49.38
C VAL A 243 15.51 -67.43 49.83
N GLY A 244 15.55 -68.73 49.89
CA GLY A 244 16.73 -69.51 50.23
C GLY A 244 16.44 -70.99 50.31
N TYR A 245 17.46 -71.81 50.02
CA TYR A 245 17.45 -73.24 50.23
C TYR A 245 18.32 -73.48 51.46
N GLU A 246 17.75 -73.86 52.60
CA GLU A 246 18.57 -74.42 53.69
C GLU A 246 18.88 -75.81 53.41
N PRO A 247 20.20 -76.17 53.28
CA PRO A 247 20.59 -77.61 53.15
C PRO A 247 20.26 -78.38 54.42
N PRO A 248 19.88 -79.63 54.31
CA PRO A 248 19.57 -80.44 55.44
C PRO A 248 20.77 -80.52 56.37
N ARG A 249 20.56 -80.26 57.66
CA ARG A 249 21.55 -80.49 58.74
C ARG A 249 21.51 -81.94 59.08
N TYR A 250 22.68 -82.68 58.89
CA TYR A 250 22.90 -83.97 59.34
C TYR A 250 23.37 -83.97 60.82
#